data_ce00a89afae888fc566917eedfcc5f17
#
_entry.id   ce00a89afae888fc566917eedfcc5f17
#
_cell.length_a   1.000
_cell.length_b   1.000
_cell.length_c   1.000
_cell.angle_alpha   90.00
_cell.angle_beta   90.00
_cell.angle_gamma   90.00
#
_symmetry.space_group_name_H-M   'P 1'
#
loop_
_entity.id
_entity.type
_entity.pdbx_description
1 polymer ?
#
loop_
_entity_poly.entity_id
_entity_poly.type
_entity_poly.pdbx_seq_one_letter_code
_entity_poly.pdbx_strand_id
1 'polypeptide(L)'
;VEFSNDVYEGGRRMDGKLFRQLRKDRGLRLQDVADEVNSVSFISKFEKENSNISFYRLEHLLDQINVSLEEFLYLRDQAAEPKLYHYLSEQPFFMTGKFTFYLNQIFKSNDEVNESRDFNKGVHQMRELSQTFTEKNRGEKFLKLLCQLLRLCYQLNDRREQEEPIKLNAFFDELQALSEPVANYLYNVENWGVFEVLLFRFFQFSFPVETVHQLLRTAVSRIEKEVGVQLMQRMKFELLFGTCATFINFQKLTWAKEVLVETEKLLHDQGDLLNSTKLLFYQGWVKIISGSLKSGKQNCEQAISIFRILKQPALQRMYEEMLQGIMINQANQEDFIIFS
;
A
#
# COMPACT_ATOMS: atom_id res chain seq x y z
N VAL A 1 -0.13 11.33 26.33
CA VAL A 1 0.61 12.57 26.08
C VAL A 1 -0.02 13.16 24.82
N GLU A 2 -0.77 14.27 24.97
CA GLU A 2 -1.33 15.02 23.84
C GLU A 2 -0.16 15.68 23.12
N PHE A 3 0.20 15.16 21.97
CA PHE A 3 1.04 15.90 21.02
C PHE A 3 0.14 16.90 20.29
N SER A 4 0.40 18.19 20.49
CA SER A 4 -0.30 19.26 19.78
C SER A 4 -0.03 19.18 18.28
N ASN A 5 -1.00 19.60 17.47
CA ASN A 5 -1.00 19.64 16.00
C ASN A 5 0.07 20.53 15.35
N ASP A 6 1.09 20.97 16.09
CA ASP A 6 2.08 21.97 15.68
C ASP A 6 3.27 21.42 14.89
N VAL A 7 3.26 20.15 14.46
CA VAL A 7 4.43 19.54 13.79
C VAL A 7 4.60 20.02 12.33
N TYR A 8 3.61 20.69 11.75
CA TYR A 8 3.65 21.26 10.41
C TYR A 8 3.25 22.75 10.36
N GLU A 9 3.79 23.59 11.23
CA GLU A 9 3.75 25.03 10.98
C GLU A 9 4.70 25.38 9.83
N GLY A 10 4.15 25.72 8.68
CA GLY A 10 4.88 26.33 7.57
C GLY A 10 5.91 25.45 6.87
N GLY A 11 5.78 24.11 6.88
CA GLY A 11 6.68 23.20 6.16
C GLY A 11 8.04 22.98 6.84
N ARG A 12 8.24 23.41 8.08
CA ARG A 12 9.42 23.08 8.90
C ARG A 12 9.16 21.86 9.75
N ARG A 13 10.00 20.84 9.60
CA ARG A 13 10.03 19.66 10.48
C ARG A 13 10.59 20.08 11.85
N MET A 14 9.96 19.64 12.93
CA MET A 14 10.37 19.95 14.29
C MET A 14 11.29 18.88 14.88
N ASP A 15 12.32 18.51 14.13
CA ASP A 15 13.24 17.43 14.48
C ASP A 15 14.00 17.71 15.79
N GLY A 16 14.32 18.97 16.05
CA GLY A 16 15.01 19.39 17.28
C GLY A 16 14.16 19.29 18.54
N LYS A 17 12.87 19.63 18.45
CA LYS A 17 11.93 19.50 19.58
C LYS A 17 11.72 18.03 19.94
N LEU A 18 11.57 17.15 18.94
CA LEU A 18 11.47 15.71 19.17
C LEU A 18 12.74 15.16 19.82
N PHE A 19 13.91 15.49 19.30
CA PHE A 19 15.18 15.09 19.91
C PHE A 19 15.28 15.53 21.36
N ARG A 20 14.92 16.80 21.64
CA ARG A 20 14.88 17.34 23.03
C ARG A 20 13.99 16.52 23.93
N GLN A 21 12.80 16.14 23.47
CA GLN A 21 11.87 15.31 24.22
C GLN A 21 12.50 13.95 24.54
N LEU A 22 13.00 13.24 23.52
CA LEU A 22 13.63 11.94 23.66
C LEU A 22 14.83 11.95 24.61
N ARG A 23 15.67 12.99 24.52
CA ARG A 23 16.80 13.17 25.44
C ARG A 23 16.33 13.38 26.89
N LYS A 24 15.33 14.25 27.11
CA LYS A 24 14.79 14.55 28.44
C LYS A 24 14.10 13.35 29.07
N ASP A 25 13.37 12.57 28.28
CA ASP A 25 12.70 11.34 28.75
C ASP A 25 13.71 10.32 29.28
N ARG A 26 14.96 10.39 28.81
CA ARG A 26 16.09 9.58 29.29
C ARG A 26 16.89 10.25 30.43
N GLY A 27 16.45 11.40 30.92
CA GLY A 27 17.10 12.12 32.01
C GLY A 27 18.48 12.74 31.63
N LEU A 28 18.80 12.80 30.34
CA LEU A 28 20.09 13.27 29.85
C LEU A 28 20.15 14.80 29.72
N ARG A 29 21.26 15.39 30.15
CA ARG A 29 21.54 16.83 29.99
C ARG A 29 22.23 17.04 28.63
N LEU A 30 22.29 18.30 28.17
CA LEU A 30 22.99 18.65 26.92
C LEU A 30 24.47 18.24 26.91
N GLN A 31 25.12 18.31 28.09
CA GLN A 31 26.52 17.90 28.24
C GLN A 31 26.72 16.40 28.10
N ASP A 32 25.69 15.60 28.46
CA ASP A 32 25.76 14.14 28.45
C ASP A 32 25.66 13.56 27.02
N VAL A 33 25.16 14.36 26.07
CA VAL A 33 24.99 13.98 24.65
C VAL A 33 25.90 14.78 23.70
N ALA A 34 26.73 15.67 24.24
CA ALA A 34 27.70 16.42 23.45
C ALA A 34 28.95 15.58 23.22
N ASP A 35 29.52 15.68 22.02
CA ASP A 35 30.74 15.01 21.60
C ASP A 35 31.61 15.91 20.68
N GLU A 36 32.60 15.32 20.03
CA GLU A 36 33.49 16.01 19.10
C GLU A 36 32.73 16.50 17.84
N VAL A 37 31.62 15.86 17.49
CA VAL A 37 30.78 16.17 16.32
C VAL A 37 29.76 17.22 16.66
N ASN A 38 29.16 17.15 17.86
CA ASN A 38 28.02 17.98 18.28
C ASN A 38 28.33 18.69 19.61
N SER A 39 28.67 19.96 19.55
CA SER A 39 28.89 20.77 20.76
C SER A 39 27.58 21.10 21.48
N VAL A 40 27.63 21.31 22.80
CA VAL A 40 26.50 21.74 23.65
C VAL A 40 25.75 22.93 23.05
N SER A 41 26.49 23.91 22.53
CA SER A 41 25.91 25.11 21.93
C SER A 41 25.12 24.80 20.65
N PHE A 42 25.65 23.90 19.80
CA PHE A 42 24.99 23.46 18.59
C PHE A 42 23.71 22.69 18.93
N ILE A 43 23.76 21.72 19.85
CA ILE A 43 22.60 20.92 20.27
C ILE A 43 21.51 21.83 20.82
N SER A 44 21.87 22.82 21.68
CA SER A 44 20.90 23.77 22.22
C SER A 44 20.21 24.61 21.14
N LYS A 45 20.92 24.99 20.07
CA LYS A 45 20.34 25.70 18.92
C LYS A 45 19.43 24.80 18.09
N PHE A 46 19.84 23.55 17.85
CA PHE A 46 19.05 22.55 17.16
C PHE A 46 17.75 22.26 17.91
N GLU A 47 17.80 21.99 19.22
CA GLU A 47 16.61 21.75 20.05
C GLU A 47 15.61 22.91 20.11
N LYS A 48 16.08 24.13 19.81
CA LYS A 48 15.25 25.35 19.71
C LYS A 48 14.81 25.65 18.28
N GLU A 49 15.07 24.77 17.34
CA GLU A 49 14.81 24.95 15.90
C GLU A 49 15.54 26.18 15.28
N ASN A 50 16.61 26.62 15.92
CA ASN A 50 17.42 27.77 15.47
C ASN A 50 18.60 27.35 14.57
N SER A 51 18.77 26.07 14.28
CA SER A 51 19.78 25.56 13.35
C SER A 51 19.29 24.29 12.66
N ASN A 52 19.67 24.13 11.39
CA ASN A 52 19.53 22.86 10.69
C ASN A 52 20.60 21.88 11.15
N ILE A 53 20.30 20.59 11.06
CA ILE A 53 21.24 19.50 11.35
C ILE A 53 21.53 18.71 10.08
N SER A 54 22.79 18.32 9.86
CA SER A 54 23.11 17.34 8.83
C SER A 54 22.73 15.94 9.29
N PHE A 55 22.46 15.04 8.32
CA PHE A 55 22.15 13.63 8.61
C PHE A 55 23.20 12.97 9.51
N TYR A 56 24.46 13.12 9.18
CA TYR A 56 25.59 12.62 9.96
C TYR A 56 25.56 13.07 11.43
N ARG A 57 25.29 14.36 11.68
CA ARG A 57 25.18 14.87 13.05
C ARG A 57 23.97 14.36 13.79
N LEU A 58 22.85 14.18 13.08
CA LEU A 58 21.64 13.61 13.67
C LEU A 58 21.86 12.16 14.10
N GLU A 59 22.47 11.33 13.25
CA GLU A 59 22.83 9.95 13.60
C GLU A 59 23.67 9.91 14.87
N HIS A 60 24.74 10.74 14.97
CA HIS A 60 25.55 10.84 16.18
C HIS A 60 24.74 11.20 17.42
N LEU A 61 23.81 12.15 17.33
CA LEU A 61 22.97 12.54 18.47
C LEU A 61 22.01 11.41 18.87
N LEU A 62 21.46 10.68 17.91
CA LEU A 62 20.56 9.56 18.19
C LEU A 62 21.32 8.40 18.86
N ASP A 63 22.54 8.12 18.43
CA ASP A 63 23.42 7.11 19.08
C ASP A 63 23.67 7.47 20.53
N GLN A 64 23.95 8.74 20.86
CA GLN A 64 24.19 9.20 22.24
C GLN A 64 22.98 8.97 23.16
N ILE A 65 21.79 8.92 22.62
CA ILE A 65 20.57 8.69 23.39
C ILE A 65 19.98 7.28 23.18
N ASN A 66 20.68 6.39 22.49
CA ASN A 66 20.25 5.02 22.14
C ASN A 66 18.87 4.98 21.49
N VAL A 67 18.68 5.81 20.47
CA VAL A 67 17.49 5.85 19.61
C VAL A 67 17.92 5.52 18.21
N SER A 68 17.30 4.53 17.57
CA SER A 68 17.56 4.27 16.16
C SER A 68 16.99 5.37 15.27
N LEU A 69 17.57 5.56 14.09
CA LEU A 69 17.03 6.48 13.10
C LEU A 69 15.58 6.11 12.74
N GLU A 70 15.28 4.83 12.67
CA GLU A 70 13.95 4.29 12.39
C GLU A 70 12.95 4.69 13.47
N GLU A 71 13.31 4.51 14.75
CA GLU A 71 12.49 4.93 15.88
C GLU A 71 12.25 6.44 15.86
N PHE A 72 13.30 7.23 15.60
CA PHE A 72 13.18 8.68 15.50
C PHE A 72 12.24 9.13 14.38
N LEU A 73 12.40 8.56 13.18
CA LEU A 73 11.54 8.84 12.03
C LEU A 73 10.09 8.42 12.30
N TYR A 74 9.89 7.28 12.93
CA TYR A 74 8.59 6.79 13.36
C TYR A 74 7.88 7.78 14.30
N LEU A 75 8.56 8.17 15.37
CA LEU A 75 8.01 9.10 16.37
C LEU A 75 7.74 10.48 15.78
N ARG A 76 8.61 10.95 14.90
CA ARG A 76 8.42 12.20 14.17
C ARG A 76 7.15 12.17 13.30
N ASP A 77 6.94 11.09 12.59
CA ASP A 77 5.82 10.97 11.67
C ASP A 77 4.51 10.68 12.42
N GLN A 78 4.56 9.98 13.56
CA GLN A 78 3.40 9.81 14.45
C GLN A 78 2.92 11.13 15.07
N ALA A 79 3.84 12.02 15.40
CA ALA A 79 3.49 13.34 15.90
C ALA A 79 2.78 14.22 14.84
N ALA A 80 2.98 13.90 13.55
CA ALA A 80 2.36 14.60 12.44
C ALA A 80 0.94 14.11 12.12
N GLU A 81 0.70 12.79 12.08
CA GLU A 81 -0.63 12.18 11.90
C GLU A 81 -0.69 10.70 12.36
N PRO A 82 -1.30 10.40 13.52
CA PRO A 82 -1.30 9.05 14.11
C PRO A 82 -2.04 7.96 13.30
N LYS A 83 -2.79 8.31 12.26
CA LYS A 83 -3.70 7.40 11.53
C LYS A 83 -3.17 6.89 10.19
N LEU A 84 -1.94 7.25 9.84
CA LEU A 84 -1.35 6.99 8.51
C LEU A 84 -1.05 5.51 8.23
N TYR A 85 -0.96 4.68 9.25
CA TYR A 85 -0.33 3.36 9.16
C TYR A 85 -1.27 2.20 8.89
N HIS A 86 -2.59 2.40 8.99
CA HIS A 86 -3.54 1.30 8.81
C HIS A 86 -3.62 0.74 7.39
N TYR A 87 -3.29 1.55 6.38
CA TYR A 87 -3.51 1.19 4.98
C TYR A 87 -2.30 0.63 4.24
N LEU A 88 -1.11 1.05 4.59
CA LEU A 88 0.09 0.65 3.87
C LEU A 88 0.91 -0.42 4.58
N SER A 89 0.88 -0.46 5.88
CA SER A 89 1.38 -1.52 6.77
C SER A 89 1.30 -1.06 8.22
N GLU A 90 1.38 -1.98 9.18
CA GLU A 90 1.52 -1.65 10.62
C GLU A 90 2.90 -1.07 10.97
N GLN A 91 3.74 -0.77 10.00
CA GLN A 91 5.09 -0.24 10.20
C GLN A 91 5.33 1.06 9.43
N PRO A 92 6.15 1.96 9.98
CA PRO A 92 6.45 3.25 9.39
C PRO A 92 7.09 3.11 8.02
N PHE A 93 6.63 3.93 7.10
CA PHE A 93 7.06 3.94 5.73
C PHE A 93 8.08 5.06 5.51
N PHE A 94 9.27 4.73 5.04
CA PHE A 94 10.33 5.70 4.76
C PHE A 94 10.15 6.49 3.45
N MET A 95 8.93 6.65 2.96
CA MET A 95 8.70 7.53 1.82
C MET A 95 8.50 8.97 2.30
N THR A 96 8.99 9.90 1.50
CA THR A 96 8.89 11.34 1.81
C THR A 96 7.45 11.73 2.08
N GLY A 97 7.24 12.44 3.19
CA GLY A 97 5.96 12.71 3.78
C GLY A 97 4.84 13.17 2.84
N LYS A 98 5.12 13.94 1.77
CA LYS A 98 4.08 14.41 0.84
C LYS A 98 3.43 13.29 0.02
N PHE A 99 4.20 12.39 -0.58
CA PHE A 99 3.64 11.32 -1.40
C PHE A 99 2.78 10.39 -0.55
N THR A 100 3.33 9.95 0.58
CA THR A 100 2.63 9.07 1.52
C THR A 100 1.40 9.76 2.12
N PHE A 101 1.49 11.04 2.47
CA PHE A 101 0.37 11.81 2.98
C PHE A 101 -0.81 11.82 2.01
N TYR A 102 -0.59 12.17 0.75
CA TYR A 102 -1.66 12.19 -0.25
C TYR A 102 -2.16 10.79 -0.60
N LEU A 103 -1.27 9.81 -0.66
CA LEU A 103 -1.66 8.42 -0.88
C LEU A 103 -2.64 7.93 0.19
N ASN A 104 -2.40 8.27 1.46
CA ASN A 104 -3.30 7.94 2.55
C ASN A 104 -4.63 8.68 2.48
N GLN A 105 -4.65 9.95 2.08
CA GLN A 105 -5.90 10.67 1.85
C GLN A 105 -6.74 9.99 0.77
N ILE A 106 -6.10 9.53 -0.32
CA ILE A 106 -6.76 8.79 -1.39
C ILE A 106 -7.37 7.50 -0.83
N PHE A 107 -6.60 6.72 -0.04
CA PHE A 107 -7.11 5.45 0.50
C PHE A 107 -8.18 5.64 1.56
N LYS A 108 -8.01 6.60 2.46
CA LYS A 108 -9.06 6.92 3.45
C LYS A 108 -10.37 7.27 2.76
N SER A 109 -10.31 8.09 1.72
CA SER A 109 -11.49 8.43 0.92
C SER A 109 -12.06 7.19 0.21
N ASN A 110 -11.20 6.33 -0.33
CA ASN A 110 -11.63 5.09 -0.98
C ASN A 110 -12.37 4.16 -0.01
N ASP A 111 -11.89 4.02 1.21
CA ASP A 111 -12.56 3.18 2.21
C ASP A 111 -13.90 3.76 2.65
N GLU A 112 -13.96 5.08 2.91
CA GLU A 112 -15.22 5.75 3.23
C GLU A 112 -16.26 5.55 2.13
N VAL A 113 -15.84 5.60 0.86
CA VAL A 113 -16.71 5.38 -0.30
C VAL A 113 -17.17 3.92 -0.38
N ASN A 114 -16.25 2.97 -0.17
CA ASN A 114 -16.57 1.54 -0.21
C ASN A 114 -17.54 1.14 0.92
N GLU A 115 -17.35 1.70 2.13
CA GLU A 115 -18.23 1.44 3.27
C GLU A 115 -19.62 2.06 3.09
N SER A 116 -19.67 3.30 2.61
CA SER A 116 -20.95 4.04 2.42
C SER A 116 -21.67 3.71 1.11
N ARG A 117 -20.95 3.16 0.11
CA ARG A 117 -21.38 2.99 -1.28
C ARG A 117 -21.83 4.30 -1.95
N ASP A 118 -21.41 5.45 -1.41
CA ASP A 118 -21.67 6.75 -2.02
C ASP A 118 -20.63 7.07 -3.08
N PHE A 119 -20.77 6.48 -4.26
CA PHE A 119 -19.83 6.63 -5.36
C PHE A 119 -19.77 8.05 -5.91
N ASN A 120 -20.88 8.80 -5.85
CA ASN A 120 -20.92 10.19 -6.26
C ASN A 120 -20.05 11.06 -5.34
N LYS A 121 -20.09 10.84 -4.02
CA LYS A 121 -19.19 11.46 -3.07
C LYS A 121 -17.73 11.13 -3.43
N GLY A 122 -17.43 9.88 -3.76
CA GLY A 122 -16.11 9.43 -4.17
C GLY A 122 -15.58 10.16 -5.41
N VAL A 123 -16.42 10.33 -6.42
CA VAL A 123 -16.09 11.11 -7.63
C VAL A 123 -15.70 12.55 -7.28
N HIS A 124 -16.46 13.20 -6.37
CA HIS A 124 -16.16 14.55 -5.90
C HIS A 124 -14.84 14.62 -5.14
N GLN A 125 -14.63 13.74 -4.16
CA GLN A 125 -13.41 13.70 -3.35
C GLN A 125 -12.17 13.49 -4.21
N MET A 126 -12.20 12.55 -5.18
CA MET A 126 -11.07 12.32 -6.09
C MET A 126 -10.82 13.51 -7.02
N ARG A 127 -11.85 14.24 -7.43
CA ARG A 127 -11.70 15.47 -8.21
C ARG A 127 -10.99 16.55 -7.40
N GLU A 128 -11.43 16.80 -6.17
CA GLU A 128 -10.83 17.80 -5.28
C GLU A 128 -9.38 17.47 -4.96
N LEU A 129 -9.08 16.22 -4.57
CA LEU A 129 -7.71 15.77 -4.34
C LEU A 129 -6.83 15.94 -5.58
N SER A 130 -7.33 15.59 -6.77
CA SER A 130 -6.55 15.74 -8.00
C SER A 130 -6.18 17.19 -8.33
N GLN A 131 -6.99 18.16 -7.90
CA GLN A 131 -6.73 19.60 -8.11
C GLN A 131 -5.63 20.13 -7.17
N THR A 132 -5.34 19.46 -6.06
CA THR A 132 -4.26 19.86 -5.14
C THR A 132 -2.87 19.58 -5.69
N PHE A 133 -2.75 18.70 -6.70
CA PHE A 133 -1.48 18.30 -7.27
C PHE A 133 -1.00 19.31 -8.31
N THR A 134 0.19 19.86 -8.08
CA THR A 134 0.82 20.85 -8.96
C THR A 134 1.58 20.22 -10.12
N GLU A 135 1.73 18.92 -10.14
CA GLU A 135 2.49 18.12 -11.12
C GLU A 135 3.97 18.51 -11.27
N LYS A 136 4.51 19.25 -10.27
CA LYS A 136 5.92 19.67 -10.26
C LYS A 136 6.90 18.50 -10.19
N ASN A 137 6.46 17.39 -9.62
CA ASN A 137 7.25 16.18 -9.53
C ASN A 137 6.46 14.96 -10.03
N ARG A 138 7.19 13.88 -10.29
CA ARG A 138 6.62 12.65 -10.84
C ARG A 138 5.62 11.98 -9.89
N GLY A 139 5.87 12.03 -8.59
CA GLY A 139 4.97 11.46 -7.58
C GLY A 139 3.60 12.14 -7.60
N GLU A 140 3.54 13.47 -7.67
CA GLU A 140 2.27 14.21 -7.78
C GLU A 140 1.52 13.88 -9.07
N LYS A 141 2.24 13.74 -10.20
CA LYS A 141 1.62 13.31 -11.47
C LYS A 141 0.96 11.95 -11.34
N PHE A 142 1.63 11.00 -10.71
CA PHE A 142 1.09 9.65 -10.54
C PHE A 142 -0.06 9.60 -9.53
N LEU A 143 -0.02 10.37 -8.44
CA LEU A 143 -1.14 10.51 -7.52
C LEU A 143 -2.38 11.09 -8.23
N LYS A 144 -2.18 12.09 -9.09
CA LYS A 144 -3.26 12.65 -9.90
C LYS A 144 -3.89 11.61 -10.83
N LEU A 145 -3.06 10.81 -11.52
CA LEU A 145 -3.55 9.71 -12.35
C LEU A 145 -4.31 8.68 -11.52
N LEU A 146 -3.83 8.34 -10.31
CA LEU A 146 -4.54 7.42 -9.42
C LEU A 146 -5.92 7.96 -9.03
N CYS A 147 -6.03 9.24 -8.69
CA CYS A 147 -7.34 9.86 -8.44
C CYS A 147 -8.27 9.78 -9.68
N GLN A 148 -7.73 9.98 -10.88
CA GLN A 148 -8.52 9.87 -12.12
C GLN A 148 -9.01 8.44 -12.36
N LEU A 149 -8.16 7.45 -12.15
CA LEU A 149 -8.51 6.02 -12.25
C LEU A 149 -9.61 5.64 -11.26
N LEU A 150 -9.45 6.00 -9.98
CA LEU A 150 -10.47 5.73 -8.95
C LEU A 150 -11.80 6.43 -9.27
N ARG A 151 -11.74 7.65 -9.78
CA ARG A 151 -12.94 8.35 -10.23
C ARG A 151 -13.70 7.58 -11.31
N LEU A 152 -13.00 7.02 -12.29
CA LEU A 152 -13.62 6.17 -13.33
C LEU A 152 -14.23 4.91 -12.71
N CYS A 153 -13.55 4.27 -11.77
CA CYS A 153 -14.08 3.10 -11.07
C CYS A 153 -15.37 3.45 -10.30
N TYR A 154 -15.41 4.58 -9.61
CA TYR A 154 -16.62 5.02 -8.90
C TYR A 154 -17.78 5.34 -9.87
N GLN A 155 -17.49 6.00 -10.99
CA GLN A 155 -18.51 6.24 -12.02
C GLN A 155 -19.06 4.93 -12.60
N LEU A 156 -18.21 3.92 -12.78
CA LEU A 156 -18.66 2.60 -13.22
C LEU A 156 -19.57 1.93 -12.17
N ASN A 157 -19.17 1.98 -10.89
CA ASN A 157 -19.94 1.37 -9.82
C ASN A 157 -21.30 2.07 -9.62
N ASP A 158 -21.34 3.40 -9.71
CA ASP A 158 -22.58 4.18 -9.66
C ASP A 158 -23.54 3.76 -10.77
N ARG A 159 -23.07 3.65 -12.02
CA ARG A 159 -23.88 3.16 -13.16
C ARG A 159 -24.36 1.73 -12.96
N ARG A 160 -23.56 0.86 -12.35
CA ARG A 160 -23.97 -0.51 -12.03
C ARG A 160 -25.13 -0.55 -11.04
N GLU A 161 -25.07 0.28 -10.01
CA GLU A 161 -26.16 0.36 -9.04
C GLU A 161 -27.46 0.92 -9.64
N GLN A 162 -27.32 1.75 -10.68
CA GLN A 162 -28.47 2.30 -11.43
C GLN A 162 -28.96 1.36 -12.55
N GLU A 163 -28.38 0.15 -12.68
CA GLU A 163 -28.66 -0.82 -13.74
C GLU A 163 -28.49 -0.26 -15.16
N GLU A 164 -27.62 0.74 -15.32
CA GLU A 164 -27.31 1.32 -16.63
C GLU A 164 -26.45 0.37 -17.48
N PRO A 165 -26.64 0.38 -18.82
CA PRO A 165 -25.80 -0.43 -19.71
C PRO A 165 -24.35 0.03 -19.71
N ILE A 166 -23.42 -0.89 -19.43
CA ILE A 166 -21.99 -0.62 -19.31
C ILE A 166 -21.23 -1.22 -20.51
N LYS A 167 -20.39 -0.41 -21.13
CA LYS A 167 -19.44 -0.85 -22.16
C LYS A 167 -18.09 -1.13 -21.50
N LEU A 168 -17.90 -2.33 -20.97
CA LEU A 168 -16.68 -2.72 -20.25
C LEU A 168 -15.40 -2.52 -21.06
N ASN A 169 -15.40 -2.83 -22.36
CA ASN A 169 -14.20 -2.64 -23.21
C ASN A 169 -13.78 -1.17 -23.25
N ALA A 170 -14.71 -0.24 -23.47
CA ALA A 170 -14.38 1.18 -23.49
C ALA A 170 -13.87 1.70 -22.13
N PHE A 171 -14.39 1.15 -21.03
CA PHE A 171 -13.89 1.45 -19.68
C PHE A 171 -12.45 0.97 -19.49
N PHE A 172 -12.13 -0.26 -19.90
CA PHE A 172 -10.76 -0.77 -19.81
C PHE A 172 -9.79 0.00 -20.73
N ASP A 173 -10.21 0.35 -21.94
CA ASP A 173 -9.40 1.17 -22.84
C ASP A 173 -9.04 2.52 -22.21
N GLU A 174 -9.98 3.15 -21.52
CA GLU A 174 -9.77 4.42 -20.82
C GLU A 174 -8.85 4.26 -19.60
N LEU A 175 -9.03 3.20 -18.79
CA LEU A 175 -8.13 2.90 -17.67
C LEU A 175 -6.70 2.68 -18.15
N GLN A 176 -6.53 1.92 -19.23
CA GLN A 176 -5.21 1.60 -19.79
C GLN A 176 -4.54 2.87 -20.36
N ALA A 177 -5.27 3.70 -21.07
CA ALA A 177 -4.75 4.97 -21.62
C ALA A 177 -4.27 5.91 -20.49
N LEU A 178 -5.03 6.02 -19.38
CA LEU A 178 -4.63 6.83 -18.23
C LEU A 178 -3.43 6.28 -17.47
N SER A 179 -3.27 4.97 -17.41
CA SER A 179 -2.17 4.33 -16.68
C SER A 179 -0.90 4.12 -17.50
N GLU A 180 -0.95 4.28 -18.82
CA GLU A 180 0.19 4.12 -19.71
C GLU A 180 1.45 4.90 -19.29
N PRO A 181 1.38 6.18 -18.83
CA PRO A 181 2.56 6.90 -18.35
C PRO A 181 3.25 6.24 -17.16
N VAL A 182 2.50 5.55 -16.29
CA VAL A 182 3.04 4.81 -15.15
C VAL A 182 3.68 3.51 -15.61
N ALA A 183 3.04 2.77 -16.51
CA ALA A 183 3.61 1.55 -17.09
C ALA A 183 4.93 1.86 -17.80
N ASN A 184 4.96 2.90 -18.64
CA ASN A 184 6.17 3.35 -19.36
C ASN A 184 7.28 3.75 -18.40
N TYR A 185 6.95 4.41 -17.28
CA TYR A 185 7.93 4.70 -16.24
C TYR A 185 8.51 3.42 -15.64
N LEU A 186 7.66 2.49 -15.23
CA LEU A 186 8.08 1.24 -14.60
C LEU A 186 8.95 0.37 -15.52
N TYR A 187 8.71 0.36 -16.82
CA TYR A 187 9.56 -0.31 -17.79
C TYR A 187 10.96 0.29 -17.89
N ASN A 188 11.07 1.62 -17.74
CA ASN A 188 12.33 2.35 -17.95
C ASN A 188 13.18 2.46 -16.68
N VAL A 189 12.68 2.06 -15.50
CA VAL A 189 13.46 2.06 -14.26
C VAL A 189 14.24 0.76 -14.13
N GLU A 190 15.56 0.86 -14.17
CA GLU A 190 16.43 -0.33 -14.04
C GLU A 190 16.40 -0.94 -12.64
N ASN A 191 16.38 -0.11 -11.61
CA ASN A 191 16.39 -0.54 -10.22
C ASN A 191 15.14 -0.04 -9.50
N TRP A 192 14.20 -0.96 -9.29
CA TRP A 192 12.99 -0.65 -8.54
C TRP A 192 13.30 -0.53 -7.06
N GLY A 193 12.82 0.55 -6.44
CA GLY A 193 12.73 0.71 -5.00
C GLY A 193 11.27 0.55 -4.53
N VAL A 194 11.04 0.94 -3.28
CA VAL A 194 9.69 0.92 -2.67
C VAL A 194 8.68 1.71 -3.49
N PHE A 195 9.09 2.84 -4.06
CA PHE A 195 8.20 3.68 -4.85
C PHE A 195 7.65 2.97 -6.08
N GLU A 196 8.49 2.27 -6.85
CA GLU A 196 8.10 1.53 -8.04
C GLU A 196 7.21 0.34 -7.71
N VAL A 197 7.52 -0.37 -6.62
CA VAL A 197 6.69 -1.49 -6.14
C VAL A 197 5.30 -0.99 -5.73
N LEU A 198 5.20 0.15 -5.04
CA LEU A 198 3.92 0.79 -4.71
C LEU A 198 3.16 1.20 -5.96
N LEU A 199 3.82 1.85 -6.91
CA LEU A 199 3.18 2.23 -8.16
C LEU A 199 2.62 1.01 -8.88
N PHE A 200 3.41 -0.05 -9.02
CA PHE A 200 2.92 -1.27 -9.64
C PHE A 200 1.70 -1.83 -8.89
N ARG A 201 1.76 -1.92 -7.55
CA ARG A 201 0.64 -2.41 -6.74
C ARG A 201 -0.65 -1.62 -6.98
N PHE A 202 -0.57 -0.28 -7.00
CA PHE A 202 -1.75 0.56 -7.08
C PHE A 202 -2.29 0.77 -8.48
N PHE A 203 -1.48 0.51 -9.50
CA PHE A 203 -1.88 0.69 -10.89
C PHE A 203 -2.11 -0.62 -11.65
N GLN A 204 -1.72 -1.78 -11.11
CA GLN A 204 -1.81 -3.06 -11.82
C GLN A 204 -3.23 -3.40 -12.32
N PHE A 205 -4.28 -2.95 -11.63
CA PHE A 205 -5.65 -3.19 -12.05
C PHE A 205 -6.05 -2.44 -13.34
N SER A 206 -5.29 -1.40 -13.69
CA SER A 206 -5.52 -0.56 -14.87
C SER A 206 -4.57 -0.86 -16.03
N PHE A 207 -3.57 -1.70 -15.83
CA PHE A 207 -2.65 -2.08 -16.90
C PHE A 207 -3.21 -3.21 -17.78
N PRO A 208 -2.80 -3.29 -19.06
CA PRO A 208 -2.99 -4.50 -19.84
C PRO A 208 -2.43 -5.72 -19.09
N VAL A 209 -3.14 -6.84 -19.15
CA VAL A 209 -2.77 -8.04 -18.37
C VAL A 209 -1.39 -8.58 -18.74
N GLU A 210 -0.96 -8.41 -19.97
CA GLU A 210 0.38 -8.74 -20.46
C GLU A 210 1.45 -7.85 -19.80
N THR A 211 1.16 -6.56 -19.63
CA THR A 211 2.01 -5.60 -18.91
C THR A 211 2.15 -6.02 -17.44
N VAL A 212 1.06 -6.39 -16.79
CA VAL A 212 1.09 -6.88 -15.41
C VAL A 212 1.99 -8.11 -15.29
N HIS A 213 1.88 -9.07 -16.23
CA HIS A 213 2.70 -10.28 -16.22
C HIS A 213 4.20 -10.00 -16.38
N GLN A 214 4.57 -9.07 -17.25
CA GLN A 214 5.96 -8.68 -17.46
C GLN A 214 6.54 -7.93 -16.25
N LEU A 215 5.81 -6.95 -15.75
CA LEU A 215 6.25 -6.12 -14.62
C LEU A 215 6.31 -6.91 -13.29
N LEU A 216 5.45 -7.91 -13.10
CA LEU A 216 5.49 -8.77 -11.91
C LEU A 216 6.84 -9.46 -11.74
N ARG A 217 7.41 -10.01 -12.81
CA ARG A 217 8.73 -10.68 -12.77
C ARG A 217 9.82 -9.71 -12.31
N THR A 218 9.79 -8.47 -12.80
CA THR A 218 10.70 -7.43 -12.36
C THR A 218 10.50 -7.09 -10.90
N ALA A 219 9.25 -6.88 -10.47
CA ALA A 219 8.91 -6.55 -9.08
C ALA A 219 9.40 -7.63 -8.11
N VAL A 220 9.09 -8.89 -8.36
CA VAL A 220 9.49 -10.03 -7.50
C VAL A 220 11.01 -10.14 -7.42
N SER A 221 11.71 -10.10 -8.57
CA SER A 221 13.18 -10.17 -8.60
C SER A 221 13.84 -9.02 -7.82
N ARG A 222 13.23 -7.85 -7.78
CA ARG A 222 13.75 -6.68 -7.05
C ARG A 222 13.51 -6.80 -5.55
N ILE A 223 12.31 -7.20 -5.15
CA ILE A 223 11.97 -7.41 -3.75
C ILE A 223 12.89 -8.49 -3.12
N GLU A 224 13.27 -9.51 -3.87
CA GLU A 224 14.18 -10.58 -3.40
C GLU A 224 15.59 -10.09 -3.12
N LYS A 225 16.07 -9.09 -3.85
CA LYS A 225 17.39 -8.50 -3.62
C LYS A 225 17.44 -7.60 -2.39
N GLU A 226 16.30 -7.05 -1.97
CA GLU A 226 16.16 -6.11 -0.85
C GLU A 226 15.71 -6.81 0.44
N VAL A 227 16.37 -7.91 0.79
CA VAL A 227 16.01 -8.77 1.94
C VAL A 227 15.93 -8.01 3.27
N GLY A 228 16.68 -6.92 3.42
CA GLY A 228 16.72 -6.11 4.65
C GLY A 228 15.50 -5.20 4.88
N VAL A 229 14.65 -4.99 3.87
CA VAL A 229 13.49 -4.09 3.97
C VAL A 229 12.23 -4.92 4.23
N GLN A 230 11.83 -5.06 5.50
CA GLN A 230 10.66 -5.86 5.91
C GLN A 230 9.39 -5.50 5.15
N LEU A 231 9.22 -4.22 4.84
CA LEU A 231 8.10 -3.73 4.04
C LEU A 231 8.05 -4.37 2.65
N MET A 232 9.19 -4.46 1.98
CA MET A 232 9.27 -5.09 0.66
C MET A 232 8.84 -6.56 0.72
N GLN A 233 9.21 -7.28 1.78
CA GLN A 233 8.80 -8.67 1.96
C GLN A 233 7.27 -8.82 2.17
N ARG A 234 6.65 -7.92 2.93
CA ARG A 234 5.18 -7.89 3.09
C ARG A 234 4.48 -7.54 1.78
N MET A 235 4.95 -6.50 1.10
CA MET A 235 4.38 -6.08 -0.18
C MET A 235 4.47 -7.16 -1.26
N LYS A 236 5.47 -8.04 -1.19
CA LYS A 236 5.64 -9.15 -2.12
C LYS A 236 4.38 -10.04 -2.18
N PHE A 237 3.89 -10.49 -1.04
CA PHE A 237 2.70 -11.33 -1.00
C PHE A 237 1.43 -10.59 -1.45
N GLU A 238 1.29 -9.33 -1.08
CA GLU A 238 0.16 -8.52 -1.56
C GLU A 238 0.18 -8.32 -3.07
N LEU A 239 1.38 -8.12 -3.66
CA LEU A 239 1.53 -8.06 -5.10
C LEU A 239 1.19 -9.39 -5.77
N LEU A 240 1.69 -10.50 -5.23
CA LEU A 240 1.43 -11.82 -5.78
C LEU A 240 -0.07 -12.16 -5.76
N PHE A 241 -0.75 -11.94 -4.64
CA PHE A 241 -2.19 -12.19 -4.54
C PHE A 241 -3.02 -11.24 -5.43
N GLY A 242 -2.73 -9.95 -5.42
CA GLY A 242 -3.41 -8.98 -6.28
C GLY A 242 -3.21 -9.28 -7.77
N THR A 243 -2.00 -9.68 -8.17
CA THR A 243 -1.72 -10.10 -9.54
C THR A 243 -2.41 -11.42 -9.88
N CYS A 244 -2.45 -12.38 -8.95
CA CYS A 244 -3.19 -13.63 -9.13
C CYS A 244 -4.68 -13.36 -9.39
N ALA A 245 -5.31 -12.48 -8.59
CA ALA A 245 -6.69 -12.05 -8.80
C ALA A 245 -6.88 -11.43 -10.20
N THR A 246 -5.99 -10.53 -10.60
CA THR A 246 -6.01 -9.94 -11.95
C THR A 246 -5.96 -11.02 -13.03
N PHE A 247 -5.05 -11.98 -12.93
CA PHE A 247 -4.96 -13.07 -13.92
C PHE A 247 -6.20 -13.96 -13.96
N ILE A 248 -6.82 -14.25 -12.80
CA ILE A 248 -8.07 -15.00 -12.75
C ILE A 248 -9.18 -14.23 -13.44
N ASN A 249 -9.35 -12.94 -13.11
CA ASN A 249 -10.38 -12.07 -13.67
C ASN A 249 -10.25 -11.93 -15.20
N PHE A 250 -9.03 -11.93 -15.73
CA PHE A 250 -8.75 -11.88 -17.18
C PHE A 250 -8.59 -13.28 -17.81
N GLN A 251 -9.06 -14.35 -17.17
CA GLN A 251 -9.04 -15.72 -17.70
C GLN A 251 -7.62 -16.28 -18.03
N LYS A 252 -6.56 -15.65 -17.49
CA LYS A 252 -5.16 -16.08 -17.68
C LYS A 252 -4.78 -17.14 -16.62
N LEU A 253 -5.51 -18.24 -16.58
CA LEU A 253 -5.39 -19.24 -15.52
C LEU A 253 -4.02 -19.90 -15.41
N THR A 254 -3.29 -20.03 -16.50
CA THR A 254 -1.91 -20.53 -16.48
C THR A 254 -1.00 -19.62 -15.67
N TRP A 255 -1.06 -18.31 -15.91
CA TRP A 255 -0.28 -17.32 -15.17
C TRP A 255 -0.70 -17.23 -13.70
N ALA A 256 -1.99 -17.33 -13.41
CA ALA A 256 -2.48 -17.40 -12.03
C ALA A 256 -1.89 -18.61 -11.27
N LYS A 257 -1.85 -19.78 -11.90
CA LYS A 257 -1.25 -21.00 -11.32
C LYS A 257 0.26 -20.84 -11.11
N GLU A 258 0.98 -20.24 -12.05
CA GLU A 258 2.42 -19.95 -11.91
C GLU A 258 2.68 -19.05 -10.69
N VAL A 259 1.88 -17.98 -10.51
CA VAL A 259 1.98 -17.09 -9.34
C VAL A 259 1.71 -17.84 -8.03
N LEU A 260 0.70 -18.73 -7.99
CA LEU A 260 0.40 -19.50 -6.78
C LEU A 260 1.51 -20.49 -6.43
N VAL A 261 2.11 -21.14 -7.42
CA VAL A 261 3.27 -22.03 -7.21
C VAL A 261 4.46 -21.26 -6.67
N GLU A 262 4.72 -20.07 -7.21
CA GLU A 262 5.80 -19.22 -6.71
C GLU A 262 5.52 -18.74 -5.28
N THR A 263 4.27 -18.31 -5.00
CA THR A 263 3.84 -17.91 -3.66
C THR A 263 4.01 -19.05 -2.65
N GLU A 264 3.66 -20.29 -3.03
CA GLU A 264 3.80 -21.48 -2.19
C GLU A 264 5.28 -21.75 -1.85
N LYS A 265 6.18 -21.67 -2.83
CA LYS A 265 7.62 -21.81 -2.60
C LYS A 265 8.16 -20.77 -1.63
N LEU A 266 7.69 -19.53 -1.77
CA LEU A 266 8.13 -18.41 -0.91
C LEU A 266 7.61 -18.52 0.52
N LEU A 267 6.47 -19.19 0.73
CA LEU A 267 5.87 -19.42 2.05
C LEU A 267 6.42 -20.67 2.74
N HIS A 268 7.09 -21.54 1.98
CA HIS A 268 7.63 -22.78 2.53
C HIS A 268 8.56 -22.48 3.71
N ASP A 269 8.29 -23.09 4.85
CA ASP A 269 9.06 -22.97 6.10
C ASP A 269 9.14 -21.56 6.74
N GLN A 270 8.33 -20.59 6.30
CA GLN A 270 8.35 -19.24 6.87
C GLN A 270 7.44 -19.02 8.09
N GLY A 271 6.53 -19.96 8.37
CA GLY A 271 5.58 -19.83 9.48
C GLY A 271 4.56 -18.69 9.30
N ASP A 272 4.39 -18.17 8.09
CA ASP A 272 3.45 -17.08 7.78
C ASP A 272 2.02 -17.62 7.60
N LEU A 273 1.31 -17.71 8.72
CA LEU A 273 -0.05 -18.26 8.76
C LEU A 273 -1.04 -17.41 7.94
N LEU A 274 -0.90 -16.09 7.95
CA LEU A 274 -1.81 -15.20 7.21
C LEU A 274 -1.71 -15.46 5.71
N ASN A 275 -0.52 -15.37 5.15
CA ASN A 275 -0.33 -15.54 3.72
C ASN A 275 -0.54 -16.99 3.27
N SER A 276 -0.24 -17.98 4.11
CA SER A 276 -0.60 -19.39 3.85
C SER A 276 -2.11 -19.60 3.80
N THR A 277 -2.87 -18.94 4.67
CA THR A 277 -4.34 -18.99 4.63
C THR A 277 -4.90 -18.31 3.38
N LYS A 278 -4.33 -17.16 2.99
CA LYS A 278 -4.66 -16.49 1.72
C LYS A 278 -4.37 -17.41 0.54
N LEU A 279 -3.20 -18.03 0.50
CA LEU A 279 -2.81 -18.97 -0.56
C LEU A 279 -3.84 -20.09 -0.72
N LEU A 280 -4.30 -20.70 0.37
CA LEU A 280 -5.33 -21.74 0.35
C LEU A 280 -6.63 -21.24 -0.31
N PHE A 281 -7.06 -20.00 -0.01
CA PHE A 281 -8.23 -19.40 -0.63
C PHE A 281 -8.06 -19.21 -2.14
N TYR A 282 -6.94 -18.62 -2.57
CA TYR A 282 -6.66 -18.38 -4.00
C TYR A 282 -6.50 -19.68 -4.80
N GLN A 283 -5.90 -20.69 -4.21
CA GLN A 283 -5.88 -22.05 -4.80
C GLN A 283 -7.31 -22.58 -4.97
N GLY A 284 -8.19 -22.34 -4.00
CA GLY A 284 -9.61 -22.66 -4.09
C GLY A 284 -10.30 -21.91 -5.24
N TRP A 285 -10.06 -20.60 -5.36
CA TRP A 285 -10.61 -19.78 -6.42
C TRP A 285 -10.20 -20.29 -7.81
N VAL A 286 -8.91 -20.53 -8.03
CA VAL A 286 -8.41 -21.09 -9.30
C VAL A 286 -9.05 -22.46 -9.59
N LYS A 287 -9.25 -23.32 -8.59
CA LYS A 287 -9.94 -24.60 -8.77
C LYS A 287 -11.39 -24.42 -9.22
N ILE A 288 -12.13 -23.47 -8.62
CA ILE A 288 -13.52 -23.16 -9.00
C ILE A 288 -13.58 -22.77 -10.47
N ILE A 289 -12.78 -21.79 -10.88
CA ILE A 289 -12.75 -21.29 -12.27
C ILE A 289 -12.24 -22.39 -13.25
N SER A 290 -11.38 -23.30 -12.79
CA SER A 290 -10.90 -24.44 -13.60
C SER A 290 -11.90 -25.60 -13.68
N GLY A 291 -13.13 -25.46 -13.16
CA GLY A 291 -14.18 -26.49 -13.22
C GLY A 291 -14.22 -27.46 -12.04
N SER A 292 -13.30 -27.33 -11.07
CA SER A 292 -13.27 -28.20 -9.87
C SER A 292 -14.05 -27.57 -8.71
N LEU A 293 -15.35 -27.27 -8.93
CA LEU A 293 -16.19 -26.47 -8.05
C LEU A 293 -16.18 -26.96 -6.60
N LYS A 294 -16.43 -28.27 -6.37
CA LYS A 294 -16.57 -28.82 -5.01
C LYS A 294 -15.28 -28.68 -4.20
N SER A 295 -14.15 -29.08 -4.77
CA SER A 295 -12.86 -29.02 -4.07
C SER A 295 -12.35 -27.57 -3.92
N GLY A 296 -12.63 -26.70 -4.90
CA GLY A 296 -12.29 -25.30 -4.83
C GLY A 296 -13.07 -24.56 -3.74
N LYS A 297 -14.40 -24.78 -3.67
CA LYS A 297 -15.25 -24.24 -2.60
C LYS A 297 -14.77 -24.71 -1.23
N GLN A 298 -14.42 -25.98 -1.09
CA GLN A 298 -13.90 -26.53 0.16
C GLN A 298 -12.62 -25.80 0.61
N ASN A 299 -11.67 -25.54 -0.29
CA ASN A 299 -10.45 -24.80 0.05
C ASN A 299 -10.77 -23.38 0.53
N CYS A 300 -11.68 -22.67 -0.15
CA CYS A 300 -12.10 -21.32 0.24
C CYS A 300 -12.77 -21.32 1.62
N GLU A 301 -13.69 -22.26 1.87
CA GLU A 301 -14.38 -22.39 3.17
C GLU A 301 -13.42 -22.76 4.31
N GLN A 302 -12.40 -23.57 4.05
CA GLN A 302 -11.34 -23.89 5.01
C GLN A 302 -10.54 -22.62 5.37
N ALA A 303 -10.13 -21.84 4.39
CA ALA A 303 -9.42 -20.57 4.62
C ALA A 303 -10.26 -19.60 5.45
N ILE A 304 -11.54 -19.43 5.12
CA ILE A 304 -12.48 -18.59 5.89
C ILE A 304 -12.63 -19.13 7.32
N SER A 305 -12.69 -20.44 7.50
CA SER A 305 -12.79 -21.07 8.82
C SER A 305 -11.56 -20.81 9.68
N ILE A 306 -10.37 -20.76 9.10
CA ILE A 306 -9.14 -20.39 9.81
C ILE A 306 -9.26 -18.95 10.33
N PHE A 307 -9.70 -17.99 9.51
CA PHE A 307 -9.91 -16.60 9.98
C PHE A 307 -10.95 -16.51 11.10
N ARG A 308 -12.01 -17.32 11.05
CA ARG A 308 -13.03 -17.39 12.09
C ARG A 308 -12.45 -17.95 13.41
N ILE A 309 -11.69 -19.05 13.35
CA ILE A 309 -11.03 -19.66 14.53
C ILE A 309 -10.05 -18.69 15.17
N LEU A 310 -9.29 -17.97 14.37
CA LEU A 310 -8.32 -16.97 14.81
C LEU A 310 -8.95 -15.64 15.22
N LYS A 311 -10.30 -15.53 15.22
CA LYS A 311 -11.05 -14.33 15.57
C LYS A 311 -10.64 -13.09 14.78
N GLN A 312 -10.50 -13.24 13.46
CA GLN A 312 -10.19 -12.18 12.51
C GLN A 312 -11.45 -11.76 11.71
N PRO A 313 -12.43 -11.04 12.31
CA PRO A 313 -13.75 -10.83 11.70
C PRO A 313 -13.72 -10.00 10.42
N ALA A 314 -12.77 -9.07 10.29
CA ALA A 314 -12.61 -8.26 9.08
C ALA A 314 -12.16 -9.13 7.88
N LEU A 315 -11.13 -9.95 8.07
CA LEU A 315 -10.66 -10.89 7.05
C LEU A 315 -11.73 -11.93 6.73
N GLN A 316 -12.40 -12.48 7.76
CA GLN A 316 -13.48 -13.45 7.53
C GLN A 316 -14.55 -12.86 6.61
N ARG A 317 -15.08 -11.68 6.90
CA ARG A 317 -16.11 -11.03 6.08
C ARG A 317 -15.62 -10.78 4.66
N MET A 318 -14.44 -10.20 4.50
CA MET A 318 -13.86 -9.93 3.19
C MET A 318 -13.79 -11.19 2.31
N TYR A 319 -13.30 -12.30 2.85
CA TYR A 319 -13.17 -13.55 2.10
C TYR A 319 -14.52 -14.29 1.90
N GLU A 320 -15.50 -14.11 2.79
CA GLU A 320 -16.89 -14.56 2.59
C GLU A 320 -17.53 -13.82 1.41
N GLU A 321 -17.39 -12.50 1.35
CA GLU A 321 -17.90 -11.67 0.24
C GLU A 321 -17.20 -12.01 -1.09
N MET A 322 -15.88 -12.22 -1.07
CA MET A 322 -15.14 -12.69 -2.25
C MET A 322 -15.66 -14.04 -2.74
N LEU A 323 -15.86 -15.01 -1.86
CA LEU A 323 -16.39 -16.33 -2.24
C LEU A 323 -17.79 -16.21 -2.81
N GLN A 324 -18.66 -15.37 -2.21
CA GLN A 324 -20.00 -15.12 -2.73
C GLN A 324 -19.93 -14.54 -4.16
N GLY A 325 -19.07 -13.54 -4.40
CA GLY A 325 -18.88 -12.97 -5.74
C GLY A 325 -18.36 -14.02 -6.75
N ILE A 326 -17.39 -14.85 -6.37
CA ILE A 326 -16.88 -15.94 -7.21
C ILE A 326 -18.01 -16.92 -7.60
N MET A 327 -18.87 -17.27 -6.65
CA MET A 327 -19.95 -18.20 -6.90
C MET A 327 -21.06 -17.61 -7.78
N ILE A 328 -21.36 -16.31 -7.63
CA ILE A 328 -22.32 -15.60 -8.49
C ILE A 328 -21.81 -15.56 -9.93
N ASN A 329 -20.53 -15.15 -10.12
CA ASN A 329 -19.92 -15.12 -11.46
C ASN A 329 -19.93 -16.51 -12.13
N GLN A 330 -19.62 -17.55 -11.36
CA GLN A 330 -19.64 -18.91 -11.88
C GLN A 330 -21.05 -19.38 -12.28
N ALA A 331 -22.08 -18.95 -11.55
CA ALA A 331 -23.48 -19.34 -11.83
C ALA A 331 -24.06 -18.57 -13.03
N ASN A 332 -23.73 -17.30 -13.18
CA ASN A 332 -24.31 -16.40 -14.19
C ASN A 332 -23.51 -16.36 -15.49
N GLN A 333 -22.31 -16.93 -15.53
CA GLN A 333 -21.32 -16.75 -16.60
C GLN A 333 -21.00 -15.27 -16.87
N GLU A 334 -21.06 -14.45 -15.82
CA GLU A 334 -20.77 -13.03 -15.89
C GLU A 334 -19.30 -12.77 -15.61
N ASP A 335 -18.68 -11.91 -16.44
CA ASP A 335 -17.30 -11.46 -16.25
C ASP A 335 -17.24 -10.30 -15.25
N PHE A 336 -17.62 -10.55 -13.98
CA PHE A 336 -17.42 -9.56 -12.92
C PHE A 336 -15.97 -9.58 -12.45
N ILE A 337 -15.35 -8.42 -12.39
CA ILE A 337 -14.03 -8.27 -11.78
C ILE A 337 -14.19 -8.27 -10.27
N ILE A 338 -13.54 -9.21 -9.62
CA ILE A 338 -13.45 -9.29 -8.16
C ILE A 338 -12.16 -8.59 -7.76
N PHE A 339 -12.31 -7.45 -7.10
CA PHE A 339 -11.17 -6.74 -6.51
C PHE A 339 -10.82 -7.36 -5.15
N SER A 340 -9.55 -7.70 -4.96
CA SER A 340 -8.99 -8.25 -3.72
C SER A 340 -8.18 -7.22 -2.94
#